data_3aa293d946f6140b5a05f9744a6bb03e
#
_entry.id   3aa293d946f6140b5a05f9744a6bb03e
#
_cell.length_a   1.000
_cell.length_b   1.000
_cell.length_c   1.000
_cell.angle_alpha   90.00
_cell.angle_beta   90.00
_cell.angle_gamma   90.00
#
_symmetry.space_group_name_H-M   'P 1'
#
loop_
_entity.id
_entity.type
_entity.pdbx_description
1 polymer ?
#
loop_
_entity_poly.entity_id
_entity_poly.type
_entity_poly.pdbx_seq_one_letter_code
_entity_poly.pdbx_strand_id
1 'polypeptide(L)'
;MATDLDISNLGSEFLRLLDKLPAAAYTCDAEGLITYYNQPALRLWGRGPKLGDPVDRFCGSFRLHSANGEPISHGDCWMALALRDDREYTGCEIIIERPDGERLTVLASASPIRDQSGKLIGAVNVLFDITERKRVEEALKETDRERNEFLAVLSHELRNPLAAIPFAIELLRPAVANSSDAKSALEVIDRQTQQIAKLVDDLVDLARLTVNKLVLNPEYLDLTEVLHALGKATQPLVEAAGQTLTVTLPTERIFVLGDITRLKQIISNILHNAIKYNGRHGQIWLTLARQDHEAVMKVKDTGIGISAAMLDRIFEIFAQVKPRTSRSQTGLGVGLGVAKRLVDLHDGRISARSEGQGKGSEFEIRLPIADSPCRGV
;
A
#
# COMPACT_ATOMS: atom_id res chain seq x y z
N MET A 1 -32.72 -52.59 14.75
CA MET A 1 -31.80 -53.14 13.76
C MET A 1 -30.95 -51.98 13.25
N ALA A 2 -29.83 -51.74 13.91
CA ALA A 2 -28.81 -50.78 13.45
C ALA A 2 -27.91 -51.59 12.51
N THR A 3 -27.86 -51.15 11.26
CA THR A 3 -26.98 -51.69 10.23
C THR A 3 -25.53 -51.48 10.67
N ASP A 4 -24.80 -52.57 10.85
CA ASP A 4 -23.33 -52.57 10.87
C ASP A 4 -22.82 -51.95 9.59
N LEU A 5 -22.52 -50.67 9.62
CA LEU A 5 -21.76 -49.99 8.57
C LEU A 5 -20.36 -50.58 8.63
N ASP A 6 -20.05 -51.38 7.64
CA ASP A 6 -18.82 -52.12 7.43
C ASP A 6 -17.62 -51.10 7.46
N ILE A 7 -16.90 -51.06 8.57
CA ILE A 7 -15.78 -50.11 8.82
C ILE A 7 -14.68 -50.30 7.76
N SER A 8 -14.58 -51.48 7.16
CA SER A 8 -13.66 -51.78 6.06
C SER A 8 -14.01 -51.04 4.77
N ASN A 9 -15.30 -50.75 4.57
CA ASN A 9 -15.81 -50.02 3.40
C ASN A 9 -15.57 -48.50 3.51
N LEU A 10 -15.67 -47.93 4.72
CA LEU A 10 -15.40 -46.51 4.96
C LEU A 10 -13.93 -46.13 4.67
N GLY A 11 -13.02 -46.99 5.08
CA GLY A 11 -11.57 -46.80 4.79
C GLY A 11 -11.27 -46.79 3.30
N SER A 12 -11.90 -47.71 2.53
CA SER A 12 -11.71 -47.78 1.08
C SER A 12 -12.34 -46.61 0.33
N GLU A 13 -13.45 -46.09 0.78
CA GLU A 13 -14.10 -44.90 0.20
C GLU A 13 -13.31 -43.61 0.47
N PHE A 14 -12.79 -43.47 1.67
CA PHE A 14 -11.92 -42.34 2.02
C PHE A 14 -10.67 -42.28 1.14
N LEU A 15 -9.97 -43.40 0.96
CA LEU A 15 -8.79 -43.47 0.09
C LEU A 15 -9.15 -43.16 -1.38
N ARG A 16 -10.31 -43.63 -1.86
CA ARG A 16 -10.80 -43.30 -3.22
C ARG A 16 -11.09 -41.79 -3.40
N LEU A 17 -11.52 -41.11 -2.34
CA LEU A 17 -11.69 -39.66 -2.37
C LEU A 17 -10.34 -38.94 -2.45
N LEU A 18 -9.35 -39.38 -1.67
CA LEU A 18 -7.99 -38.83 -1.71
C LEU A 18 -7.35 -39.02 -3.09
N ASP A 19 -7.61 -40.14 -3.79
CA ASP A 19 -7.12 -40.38 -5.15
C ASP A 19 -7.69 -39.40 -6.19
N LYS A 20 -8.91 -38.90 -5.98
CA LYS A 20 -9.57 -37.95 -6.89
C LYS A 20 -9.21 -36.50 -6.62
N LEU A 21 -8.48 -36.21 -5.52
CA LEU A 21 -8.05 -34.84 -5.24
C LEU A 21 -7.01 -34.38 -6.26
N PRO A 22 -7.14 -33.17 -6.81
CA PRO A 22 -6.12 -32.58 -7.69
C PRO A 22 -4.89 -32.10 -6.93
N ALA A 23 -4.79 -32.38 -5.62
CA ALA A 23 -3.70 -32.03 -4.73
C ALA A 23 -2.97 -33.28 -4.23
N ALA A 24 -1.71 -33.15 -3.87
CA ALA A 24 -0.97 -34.21 -3.22
C ALA A 24 -1.56 -34.50 -1.84
N ALA A 25 -1.89 -35.76 -1.57
CA ALA A 25 -2.44 -36.17 -0.29
C ALA A 25 -1.81 -37.49 0.16
N TYR A 26 -1.55 -37.60 1.46
CA TYR A 26 -1.03 -38.81 2.07
C TYR A 26 -1.44 -38.94 3.54
N THR A 27 -1.38 -40.15 4.07
CA THR A 27 -1.69 -40.42 5.47
C THR A 27 -0.52 -41.12 6.16
N CYS A 28 -0.42 -40.89 7.47
CA CYS A 28 0.47 -41.64 8.36
C CYS A 28 -0.38 -42.23 9.49
N ASP A 29 0.13 -43.35 10.05
CA ASP A 29 -0.37 -43.88 11.33
C ASP A 29 0.08 -42.99 12.52
N ALA A 30 -0.29 -43.41 13.75
CA ALA A 30 0.08 -42.67 14.96
C ALA A 30 1.60 -42.65 15.22
N GLU A 31 2.34 -43.62 14.72
CA GLU A 31 3.78 -43.71 14.79
C GLU A 31 4.47 -42.89 13.68
N GLY A 32 3.71 -42.30 12.72
CA GLY A 32 4.19 -41.49 11.62
C GLY A 32 4.66 -42.30 10.41
N LEU A 33 4.39 -43.60 10.33
CA LEU A 33 4.67 -44.40 9.15
C LEU A 33 3.67 -44.06 8.05
N ILE A 34 4.12 -43.86 6.81
CA ILE A 34 3.24 -43.54 5.68
C ILE A 34 2.39 -44.77 5.36
N THR A 35 1.06 -44.61 5.45
CA THR A 35 0.09 -45.70 5.20
C THR A 35 -0.55 -45.61 3.80
N TYR A 36 -0.56 -44.40 3.20
CA TYR A 36 -1.14 -44.17 1.88
C TYR A 36 -0.56 -42.88 1.30
N TYR A 37 -0.51 -42.78 -0.03
CA TYR A 37 -0.30 -41.56 -0.80
C TYR A 37 -0.94 -41.68 -2.21
N ASN A 38 -1.43 -40.55 -2.73
CA ASN A 38 -2.04 -40.52 -4.06
C ASN A 38 -1.01 -40.21 -5.16
N GLN A 39 -1.44 -40.31 -6.43
CA GLN A 39 -0.58 -40.02 -7.59
C GLN A 39 -0.03 -38.58 -7.63
N PRO A 40 -0.76 -37.52 -7.27
CA PRO A 40 -0.19 -36.19 -7.12
C PRO A 40 0.95 -36.13 -6.10
N ALA A 41 0.86 -36.82 -4.96
CA ALA A 41 1.93 -36.86 -3.96
C ALA A 41 3.21 -37.53 -4.51
N LEU A 42 3.05 -38.64 -5.24
CA LEU A 42 4.15 -39.29 -5.94
C LEU A 42 4.88 -38.35 -6.90
N ARG A 43 4.11 -37.61 -7.71
CA ARG A 43 4.65 -36.61 -8.64
C ARG A 43 5.30 -35.43 -7.90
N LEU A 44 4.72 -34.98 -6.82
CA LEU A 44 5.25 -33.86 -6.03
C LEU A 44 6.61 -34.20 -5.40
N TRP A 45 6.77 -35.41 -4.83
CA TRP A 45 8.02 -35.86 -4.22
C TRP A 45 9.08 -36.28 -5.23
N GLY A 46 8.68 -36.63 -6.47
CA GLY A 46 9.57 -37.19 -7.48
C GLY A 46 10.10 -38.59 -7.11
N ARG A 47 9.54 -39.24 -6.06
CA ARG A 47 9.87 -40.59 -5.58
C ARG A 47 8.64 -41.24 -4.92
N GLY A 48 8.63 -42.56 -4.89
CA GLY A 48 7.63 -43.35 -4.18
C GLY A 48 8.21 -43.89 -2.87
N PRO A 49 7.81 -43.32 -1.69
CA PRO A 49 8.20 -43.87 -0.42
C PRO A 49 7.60 -45.26 -0.22
N LYS A 50 8.30 -46.12 0.54
CA LYS A 50 7.74 -47.42 0.92
C LYS A 50 6.70 -47.23 2.04
N LEU A 51 5.53 -47.81 1.85
CA LEU A 51 4.52 -47.80 2.88
C LEU A 51 4.95 -48.61 4.10
N GLY A 52 4.76 -48.06 5.31
CA GLY A 52 5.11 -48.68 6.57
C GLY A 52 6.65 -48.77 6.83
N ASP A 53 7.47 -48.09 6.04
CA ASP A 53 8.92 -48.12 6.24
C ASP A 53 9.36 -46.99 7.20
N PRO A 54 10.07 -47.28 8.30
CA PRO A 54 10.56 -46.26 9.22
C PRO A 54 11.54 -45.25 8.61
N VAL A 55 12.18 -45.58 7.48
CA VAL A 55 13.10 -44.67 6.76
C VAL A 55 12.33 -43.52 6.12
N ASP A 56 11.10 -43.76 5.65
CA ASP A 56 10.22 -42.80 4.99
C ASP A 56 9.18 -42.25 5.96
N ARG A 57 9.54 -42.00 7.20
CA ARG A 57 8.63 -41.55 8.27
C ARG A 57 8.21 -40.11 8.10
N PHE A 58 6.95 -39.80 8.37
CA PHE A 58 6.32 -38.49 8.38
C PHE A 58 6.15 -37.80 7.02
N CYS A 59 7.02 -38.00 6.05
CA CYS A 59 6.95 -37.35 4.74
C CYS A 59 7.70 -38.15 3.69
N GLY A 60 7.12 -38.26 2.48
CA GLY A 60 7.75 -38.95 1.35
C GLY A 60 8.77 -38.12 0.57
N SER A 61 9.01 -36.87 0.90
CA SER A 61 10.01 -36.00 0.25
C SER A 61 11.44 -36.50 0.48
N PHE A 62 12.33 -36.11 -0.42
CA PHE A 62 13.76 -36.44 -0.26
C PHE A 62 14.39 -35.59 0.83
N ARG A 63 14.18 -34.25 0.77
CA ARG A 63 14.59 -33.29 1.80
C ARG A 63 13.53 -32.25 1.98
N LEU A 64 13.56 -31.60 3.14
CA LEU A 64 12.65 -30.52 3.50
C LEU A 64 13.44 -29.27 3.91
N HIS A 65 12.89 -28.10 3.57
CA HIS A 65 13.42 -26.82 4.00
C HIS A 65 12.26 -25.93 4.48
N SER A 66 12.56 -25.03 5.41
CA SER A 66 11.63 -24.00 5.85
C SER A 66 11.30 -23.03 4.71
N ALA A 67 10.30 -22.20 4.90
CA ALA A 67 9.99 -21.12 3.94
C ALA A 67 11.19 -20.18 3.68
N ASN A 68 12.14 -20.10 4.62
CA ASN A 68 13.38 -19.32 4.49
C ASN A 68 14.55 -20.13 3.85
N GLY A 69 14.31 -21.38 3.45
CA GLY A 69 15.31 -22.22 2.81
C GLY A 69 16.25 -23.00 3.75
N GLU A 70 16.03 -22.93 5.07
CA GLU A 70 16.82 -23.68 6.05
C GLU A 70 16.40 -25.16 6.07
N PRO A 71 17.34 -26.12 6.15
CA PRO A 71 16.99 -27.53 6.21
C PRO A 71 16.14 -27.86 7.44
N ILE A 72 15.12 -28.69 7.26
CA ILE A 72 14.25 -29.19 8.32
C ILE A 72 14.31 -30.71 8.33
N SER A 73 14.34 -31.33 9.53
CA SER A 73 14.22 -32.77 9.65
C SER A 73 12.79 -33.22 9.34
N HIS A 74 12.61 -34.48 8.86
CA HIS A 74 11.26 -35.02 8.65
C HIS A 74 10.45 -35.09 9.96
N GLY A 75 11.15 -35.24 11.12
CA GLY A 75 10.52 -35.20 12.44
C GLY A 75 10.00 -33.85 12.89
N ASP A 76 10.33 -32.77 12.17
CA ASP A 76 9.88 -31.40 12.45
C ASP A 76 8.99 -30.86 11.33
N CYS A 77 8.56 -31.70 10.38
CA CYS A 77 7.60 -31.31 9.34
C CYS A 77 6.19 -31.19 9.92
N TRP A 78 5.30 -30.55 9.18
CA TRP A 78 3.93 -30.28 9.63
C TRP A 78 3.14 -31.56 9.96
N MET A 79 3.37 -32.67 9.26
CA MET A 79 2.77 -33.97 9.60
C MET A 79 3.26 -34.47 10.96
N ALA A 80 4.57 -34.44 11.23
CA ALA A 80 5.15 -34.84 12.49
C ALA A 80 4.65 -33.97 13.66
N LEU A 81 4.55 -32.65 13.42
CA LEU A 81 4.01 -31.71 14.38
C LEU A 81 2.53 -31.98 14.67
N ALA A 82 1.72 -32.27 13.62
CA ALA A 82 0.30 -32.56 13.78
C ALA A 82 0.06 -33.81 14.65
N LEU A 83 0.89 -34.86 14.46
CA LEU A 83 0.83 -36.09 15.28
C LEU A 83 1.29 -35.85 16.72
N ARG A 84 2.40 -35.09 16.90
CA ARG A 84 3.00 -34.85 18.21
C ARG A 84 2.16 -33.94 19.08
N ASP A 85 1.66 -32.82 18.48
CA ASP A 85 0.96 -31.78 19.22
C ASP A 85 -0.56 -32.01 19.22
N ASP A 86 -1.01 -33.05 18.48
CA ASP A 86 -2.39 -33.46 18.33
C ASP A 86 -3.33 -32.32 17.92
N ARG A 87 -2.90 -31.48 16.98
CA ARG A 87 -3.61 -30.32 16.44
C ARG A 87 -3.42 -30.16 14.95
N GLU A 88 -4.33 -29.39 14.34
CA GLU A 88 -4.24 -29.06 12.93
C GLU A 88 -3.20 -27.97 12.64
N TYR A 89 -2.53 -28.13 11.50
CA TYR A 89 -1.65 -27.12 10.89
C TYR A 89 -2.17 -26.87 9.48
N THR A 90 -2.66 -25.67 9.18
CA THR A 90 -3.32 -25.34 7.90
C THR A 90 -2.57 -24.22 7.18
N GLY A 91 -2.33 -24.41 5.87
CA GLY A 91 -1.73 -23.38 5.02
C GLY A 91 -0.30 -23.04 5.37
N CYS A 92 0.45 -24.00 5.91
CA CYS A 92 1.83 -23.79 6.32
C CYS A 92 2.79 -24.02 5.14
N GLU A 93 3.60 -23.00 4.84
CA GLU A 93 4.61 -23.11 3.77
C GLU A 93 5.76 -24.02 4.17
N ILE A 94 6.20 -24.85 3.21
CA ILE A 94 7.41 -25.69 3.32
C ILE A 94 7.97 -25.90 1.92
N ILE A 95 9.31 -26.04 1.82
CA ILE A 95 9.97 -26.33 0.56
C ILE A 95 10.34 -27.82 0.55
N ILE A 96 9.92 -28.51 -0.49
CA ILE A 96 10.25 -29.90 -0.77
C ILE A 96 11.40 -29.92 -1.78
N GLU A 97 12.47 -30.66 -1.47
CA GLU A 97 13.55 -30.94 -2.42
C GLU A 97 13.40 -32.38 -2.93
N ARG A 98 13.36 -32.52 -4.24
CA ARG A 98 13.34 -33.82 -4.95
C ARG A 98 14.72 -34.47 -5.03
N PRO A 99 14.80 -35.78 -5.36
CA PRO A 99 16.07 -36.44 -5.57
C PRO A 99 16.96 -35.86 -6.67
N ASP A 100 16.37 -35.22 -7.67
CA ASP A 100 17.06 -34.52 -8.77
C ASP A 100 17.52 -33.08 -8.39
N GLY A 101 17.24 -32.64 -7.16
CA GLY A 101 17.60 -31.32 -6.64
C GLY A 101 16.55 -30.22 -6.94
N GLU A 102 15.48 -30.53 -7.65
CA GLU A 102 14.39 -29.56 -7.86
C GLU A 102 13.71 -29.22 -6.53
N ARG A 103 13.50 -27.93 -6.29
CA ARG A 103 12.80 -27.42 -5.10
C ARG A 103 11.43 -26.88 -5.46
N LEU A 104 10.43 -27.34 -4.73
CA LEU A 104 9.04 -26.94 -4.88
C LEU A 104 8.55 -26.31 -3.58
N THR A 105 7.89 -25.14 -3.69
CA THR A 105 7.23 -24.51 -2.55
C THR A 105 5.81 -25.04 -2.46
N VAL A 106 5.44 -25.59 -1.31
CA VAL A 106 4.11 -26.15 -1.10
C VAL A 106 3.45 -25.58 0.13
N LEU A 107 2.11 -25.51 0.09
CA LEU A 107 1.26 -25.27 1.26
C LEU A 107 0.85 -26.62 1.82
N ALA A 108 1.26 -26.93 3.04
CA ALA A 108 0.91 -28.13 3.76
C ALA A 108 -0.27 -27.86 4.69
N SER A 109 -1.21 -28.81 4.73
CA SER A 109 -2.32 -28.83 5.69
C SER A 109 -2.42 -30.21 6.30
N ALA A 110 -1.89 -30.35 7.52
CA ALA A 110 -1.83 -31.61 8.25
C ALA A 110 -2.87 -31.61 9.37
N SER A 111 -3.72 -32.64 9.41
CA SER A 111 -4.79 -32.81 10.40
C SER A 111 -4.74 -34.20 11.03
N PRO A 112 -4.77 -34.30 12.38
CA PRO A 112 -4.83 -35.58 13.07
C PRO A 112 -6.15 -36.31 12.80
N ILE A 113 -6.08 -37.63 12.70
CA ILE A 113 -7.24 -38.52 12.52
C ILE A 113 -7.47 -39.27 13.82
N ARG A 114 -8.70 -39.29 14.31
CA ARG A 114 -9.09 -39.99 15.53
C ARG A 114 -10.16 -41.05 15.22
N ASP A 115 -10.14 -42.10 16.03
CA ASP A 115 -11.21 -43.10 16.03
C ASP A 115 -12.47 -42.60 16.78
N GLN A 116 -13.51 -43.44 16.81
CA GLN A 116 -14.76 -43.12 17.49
C GLN A 116 -14.60 -42.93 19.01
N SER A 117 -13.54 -43.44 19.61
CA SER A 117 -13.21 -43.25 21.03
C SER A 117 -12.45 -41.94 21.30
N GLY A 118 -12.08 -41.20 20.25
CA GLY A 118 -11.26 -40.00 20.34
C GLY A 118 -9.75 -40.25 20.38
N LYS A 119 -9.31 -41.52 20.24
CA LYS A 119 -7.91 -41.88 20.25
C LYS A 119 -7.28 -41.49 18.90
N LEU A 120 -6.09 -40.88 18.93
CA LEU A 120 -5.30 -40.58 17.74
C LEU A 120 -4.88 -41.89 17.05
N ILE A 121 -5.26 -42.04 15.78
CA ILE A 121 -4.94 -43.21 14.95
C ILE A 121 -4.00 -42.89 13.78
N GLY A 122 -3.76 -41.59 13.54
CA GLY A 122 -2.89 -41.14 12.47
C GLY A 122 -3.14 -39.68 12.12
N ALA A 123 -2.66 -39.27 10.94
CA ALA A 123 -2.92 -37.96 10.41
C ALA A 123 -2.99 -38.00 8.86
N VAL A 124 -3.69 -37.04 8.28
CA VAL A 124 -3.74 -36.76 6.83
C VAL A 124 -3.03 -35.42 6.56
N ASN A 125 -2.27 -35.37 5.47
CA ASN A 125 -1.69 -34.12 5.00
C ASN A 125 -2.04 -33.92 3.54
N VAL A 126 -2.46 -32.71 3.21
CA VAL A 126 -2.72 -32.25 1.85
C VAL A 126 -1.70 -31.18 1.49
N LEU A 127 -1.07 -31.32 0.33
CA LEU A 127 -0.01 -30.44 -0.14
C LEU A 127 -0.45 -29.81 -1.47
N PHE A 128 -0.42 -28.49 -1.52
CA PHE A 128 -0.66 -27.73 -2.74
C PHE A 128 0.66 -27.14 -3.24
N ASP A 129 1.02 -27.49 -4.47
CA ASP A 129 2.16 -26.86 -5.14
C ASP A 129 1.82 -25.41 -5.48
N ILE A 130 2.56 -24.48 -4.89
CA ILE A 130 2.43 -23.03 -5.12
C ILE A 130 3.69 -22.44 -5.76
N THR A 131 4.57 -23.29 -6.29
CA THR A 131 5.88 -22.89 -6.84
C THR A 131 5.71 -21.85 -7.94
N GLU A 132 4.85 -22.11 -8.91
CA GLU A 132 4.60 -21.20 -10.03
C GLU A 132 3.98 -19.87 -9.55
N ARG A 133 3.03 -19.95 -8.64
CA ARG A 133 2.43 -18.76 -8.03
C ARG A 133 3.48 -17.89 -7.33
N LYS A 134 4.38 -18.50 -6.56
CA LYS A 134 5.47 -17.79 -5.88
C LYS A 134 6.46 -17.16 -6.86
N ARG A 135 6.81 -17.88 -7.93
CA ARG A 135 7.70 -17.36 -8.99
C ARG A 135 7.09 -16.11 -9.67
N VAL A 136 5.81 -16.17 -10.00
CA VAL A 136 5.10 -15.03 -10.61
C VAL A 136 5.02 -13.86 -9.63
N GLU A 137 4.72 -14.11 -8.36
CA GLU A 137 4.68 -13.09 -7.33
C GLU A 137 6.04 -12.41 -7.11
N GLU A 138 7.12 -13.19 -7.08
CA GLU A 138 8.49 -12.68 -6.94
C GLU A 138 8.94 -11.89 -8.18
N ALA A 139 8.64 -12.41 -9.38
CA ALA A 139 8.94 -11.68 -10.63
C ALA A 139 8.19 -10.35 -10.71
N LEU A 140 6.93 -10.31 -10.26
CA LEU A 140 6.15 -9.07 -10.21
C LEU A 140 6.77 -8.08 -9.21
N LYS A 141 7.14 -8.55 -8.02
CA LYS A 141 7.81 -7.72 -7.00
C LYS A 141 9.14 -7.14 -7.51
N GLU A 142 9.92 -7.94 -8.23
CA GLU A 142 11.20 -7.48 -8.77
C GLU A 142 10.99 -6.44 -9.89
N THR A 143 10.03 -6.67 -10.80
CA THR A 143 9.67 -5.70 -11.84
C THR A 143 9.20 -4.37 -11.23
N ASP A 144 8.37 -4.42 -10.19
CA ASP A 144 7.93 -3.24 -9.47
C ASP A 144 9.11 -2.52 -8.77
N ARG A 145 10.05 -3.28 -8.22
CA ARG A 145 11.26 -2.72 -7.60
C ARG A 145 12.14 -2.00 -8.63
N GLU A 146 12.46 -2.65 -9.75
CA GLU A 146 13.25 -2.05 -10.83
C GLU A 146 12.62 -0.77 -11.37
N ARG A 147 11.30 -0.80 -11.61
CA ARG A 147 10.54 0.37 -12.06
C ARG A 147 10.65 1.54 -11.07
N ASN A 148 10.60 1.26 -9.77
CA ASN A 148 10.68 2.28 -8.73
C ASN A 148 12.08 2.85 -8.54
N GLU A 149 13.11 2.01 -8.64
CA GLU A 149 14.52 2.44 -8.65
C GLU A 149 14.80 3.34 -9.86
N PHE A 150 14.31 2.96 -11.04
CA PHE A 150 14.41 3.78 -12.26
C PHE A 150 13.74 5.15 -12.10
N LEU A 151 12.51 5.21 -11.55
CA LEU A 151 11.81 6.48 -11.32
C LEU A 151 12.54 7.36 -10.29
N ALA A 152 13.14 6.79 -9.27
CA ALA A 152 13.92 7.52 -8.27
C ALA A 152 15.19 8.14 -8.88
N VAL A 153 15.91 7.39 -9.72
CA VAL A 153 17.09 7.88 -10.45
C VAL A 153 16.71 8.99 -11.43
N LEU A 154 15.68 8.76 -12.27
CA LEU A 154 15.18 9.77 -13.22
C LEU A 154 14.83 11.09 -12.52
N SER A 155 14.18 11.00 -11.37
CA SER A 155 13.79 12.17 -10.61
C SER A 155 14.98 12.96 -10.10
N HIS A 156 16.02 12.28 -9.66
CA HIS A 156 17.27 12.90 -9.22
C HIS A 156 17.99 13.57 -10.41
N GLU A 157 18.08 12.87 -11.53
CA GLU A 157 18.72 13.36 -12.76
C GLU A 157 17.95 14.54 -13.40
N LEU A 158 16.61 14.58 -13.24
CA LEU A 158 15.81 15.72 -13.71
C LEU A 158 15.86 16.91 -12.77
N ARG A 159 15.93 16.68 -11.45
CA ARG A 159 16.02 17.76 -10.45
C ARG A 159 17.32 18.56 -10.60
N ASN A 160 18.43 17.90 -10.92
CA ASN A 160 19.75 18.55 -11.04
C ASN A 160 19.79 19.65 -12.11
N PRO A 161 19.45 19.39 -13.41
CA PRO A 161 19.43 20.44 -14.43
C PRO A 161 18.35 21.50 -14.15
N LEU A 162 17.20 21.09 -13.58
CA LEU A 162 16.14 22.04 -13.20
C LEU A 162 16.59 23.01 -12.12
N ALA A 163 17.43 22.60 -11.18
CA ALA A 163 17.97 23.49 -10.16
C ALA A 163 18.95 24.52 -10.72
N ALA A 164 19.65 24.22 -11.82
CA ALA A 164 20.58 25.14 -12.46
C ALA A 164 19.89 26.28 -13.24
N ILE A 165 18.66 26.05 -13.74
CA ILE A 165 17.94 27.05 -14.55
C ILE A 165 17.51 28.28 -13.76
N PRO A 166 16.90 28.18 -12.55
CA PRO A 166 16.60 29.34 -11.70
C PRO A 166 17.84 30.17 -11.37
N PHE A 167 18.96 29.50 -11.10
CA PHE A 167 20.23 30.18 -10.84
C PHE A 167 20.73 30.96 -12.06
N ALA A 168 20.65 30.37 -13.25
CA ALA A 168 21.01 31.07 -14.49
C ALA A 168 20.09 32.26 -14.77
N ILE A 169 18.78 32.13 -14.49
CA ILE A 169 17.81 33.22 -14.61
C ILE A 169 18.19 34.38 -13.67
N GLU A 170 18.54 34.08 -12.44
CA GLU A 170 18.91 35.09 -11.45
C GLU A 170 20.18 35.86 -11.85
N LEU A 171 21.15 35.18 -12.45
CA LEU A 171 22.34 35.81 -13.01
C LEU A 171 22.03 36.74 -14.21
N LEU A 172 21.01 36.43 -15.00
CA LEU A 172 20.62 37.22 -16.15
C LEU A 172 19.72 38.43 -15.80
N ARG A 173 19.00 38.40 -14.66
CA ARG A 173 18.08 39.50 -14.26
C ARG A 173 18.71 40.90 -14.30
N PRO A 174 19.93 41.13 -13.75
CA PRO A 174 20.57 42.46 -13.85
C PRO A 174 20.88 42.89 -15.28
N ALA A 175 21.27 41.94 -16.12
CA ALA A 175 21.66 42.24 -17.53
C ALA A 175 20.49 42.63 -18.42
N VAL A 176 19.26 42.16 -18.08
CA VAL A 176 18.05 42.43 -18.89
C VAL A 176 17.09 43.41 -18.21
N ALA A 177 17.52 44.04 -17.11
CA ALA A 177 16.66 44.96 -16.32
C ALA A 177 16.04 46.12 -17.12
N ASN A 178 16.69 46.53 -18.22
CA ASN A 178 16.27 47.62 -19.10
C ASN A 178 15.38 47.19 -20.26
N SER A 179 15.08 45.90 -20.45
CA SER A 179 14.25 45.38 -21.50
C SER A 179 12.96 44.75 -20.92
N SER A 180 11.84 45.34 -21.26
CA SER A 180 10.48 44.85 -20.84
C SER A 180 10.25 43.42 -21.35
N ASP A 181 10.59 43.13 -22.60
CA ASP A 181 10.36 41.85 -23.24
C ASP A 181 11.25 40.75 -22.67
N ALA A 182 12.52 41.09 -22.39
CA ALA A 182 13.45 40.15 -21.78
C ALA A 182 13.06 39.82 -20.31
N LYS A 183 12.55 40.80 -19.56
CA LYS A 183 12.02 40.58 -18.21
C LYS A 183 10.79 39.67 -18.23
N SER A 184 9.86 39.91 -19.16
CA SER A 184 8.68 39.04 -19.33
C SER A 184 9.07 37.60 -19.72
N ALA A 185 10.08 37.45 -20.61
CA ALA A 185 10.59 36.13 -21.00
C ALA A 185 11.22 35.38 -19.80
N LEU A 186 12.03 36.08 -18.99
CA LEU A 186 12.59 35.49 -17.77
C LEU A 186 11.52 35.04 -16.77
N GLU A 187 10.46 35.82 -16.58
CA GLU A 187 9.33 35.46 -15.71
C GLU A 187 8.60 34.22 -16.22
N VAL A 188 8.47 34.05 -17.54
CA VAL A 188 7.89 32.84 -18.15
C VAL A 188 8.79 31.63 -17.91
N ILE A 189 10.09 31.75 -18.14
CA ILE A 189 11.04 30.65 -17.93
C ILE A 189 11.06 30.23 -16.46
N ASP A 190 11.15 31.19 -15.54
CA ASP A 190 11.13 30.93 -14.09
C ASP A 190 9.88 30.15 -13.69
N ARG A 191 8.71 30.61 -14.10
CA ARG A 191 7.44 29.95 -13.86
C ARG A 191 7.39 28.51 -14.40
N GLN A 192 7.84 28.30 -15.67
CA GLN A 192 7.86 26.95 -16.27
C GLN A 192 8.83 26.03 -15.57
N THR A 193 9.99 26.53 -15.16
CA THR A 193 10.99 25.76 -14.42
C THR A 193 10.47 25.31 -13.06
N GLN A 194 9.83 26.22 -12.31
CA GLN A 194 9.20 25.88 -11.04
C GLN A 194 8.06 24.84 -11.22
N GLN A 195 7.31 24.96 -12.31
CA GLN A 195 6.26 23.99 -12.64
C GLN A 195 6.84 22.61 -12.93
N ILE A 196 7.93 22.50 -13.69
CA ILE A 196 8.60 21.23 -13.99
C ILE A 196 9.22 20.64 -12.72
N ALA A 197 9.88 21.45 -11.89
CA ALA A 197 10.42 20.99 -10.60
C ALA A 197 9.34 20.35 -9.73
N LYS A 198 8.18 21.01 -9.62
CA LYS A 198 7.04 20.47 -8.89
C LYS A 198 6.53 19.14 -9.47
N LEU A 199 6.44 19.04 -10.79
CA LEU A 199 6.00 17.80 -11.45
C LEU A 199 6.96 16.62 -11.17
N VAL A 200 8.28 16.90 -11.15
CA VAL A 200 9.30 15.91 -10.80
C VAL A 200 9.16 15.48 -9.33
N ASP A 201 8.98 16.43 -8.42
CA ASP A 201 8.79 16.12 -6.99
C ASP A 201 7.50 15.30 -6.76
N ASP A 202 6.40 15.65 -7.41
CA ASP A 202 5.14 14.90 -7.36
C ASP A 202 5.32 13.47 -7.90
N LEU A 203 6.13 13.27 -8.95
CA LEU A 203 6.43 11.95 -9.50
C LEU A 203 7.31 11.10 -8.58
N VAL A 204 8.30 11.72 -7.92
CA VAL A 204 9.14 11.04 -6.90
C VAL A 204 8.30 10.58 -5.72
N ASP A 205 7.46 11.47 -5.19
CA ASP A 205 6.59 11.14 -4.07
C ASP A 205 5.63 10.02 -4.45
N LEU A 206 5.07 10.04 -5.67
CA LEU A 206 4.25 8.96 -6.19
C LEU A 206 5.03 7.63 -6.23
N ALA A 207 6.24 7.63 -6.78
CA ALA A 207 7.08 6.44 -6.84
C ALA A 207 7.36 5.86 -5.45
N ARG A 208 7.70 6.71 -4.47
CA ARG A 208 7.95 6.31 -3.09
C ARG A 208 6.69 5.77 -2.40
N LEU A 209 5.52 6.36 -2.66
CA LEU A 209 4.23 5.94 -2.11
C LEU A 209 3.78 4.59 -2.68
N THR A 210 4.01 4.32 -3.96
CA THR A 210 3.62 3.07 -4.61
C THR A 210 4.35 1.85 -4.04
N VAL A 211 5.56 2.05 -3.48
CA VAL A 211 6.40 0.97 -2.90
C VAL A 211 6.26 0.85 -1.39
N ASN A 212 5.35 1.60 -0.75
CA ASN A 212 5.28 1.71 0.71
C ASN A 212 6.64 2.09 1.37
N LYS A 213 7.53 2.75 0.63
CA LYS A 213 8.87 3.16 1.11
C LYS A 213 8.88 4.58 1.71
N LEU A 214 7.74 5.27 1.70
CA LEU A 214 7.65 6.57 2.34
C LEU A 214 7.50 6.36 3.85
N VAL A 215 8.58 6.64 4.57
CA VAL A 215 8.60 6.63 6.02
C VAL A 215 8.35 8.06 6.50
N LEU A 216 7.34 8.25 7.33
CA LEU A 216 7.10 9.53 8.00
C LEU A 216 8.15 9.74 9.08
N ASN A 217 8.48 11.00 9.34
CA ASN A 217 9.21 11.41 10.52
C ASN A 217 8.26 12.17 11.47
N PRO A 218 7.44 11.42 12.28
CA PRO A 218 6.39 12.02 13.06
C PRO A 218 6.95 12.77 14.26
N GLU A 219 6.45 13.98 14.48
CA GLU A 219 6.71 14.82 15.64
C GLU A 219 5.40 15.41 16.17
N TYR A 220 5.41 15.90 17.41
CA TYR A 220 4.27 16.62 17.97
C TYR A 220 4.18 18.02 17.35
N LEU A 221 3.10 18.26 16.61
CA LEU A 221 2.91 19.50 15.84
C LEU A 221 1.69 20.27 16.35
N ASP A 222 1.85 21.55 16.60
CA ASP A 222 0.74 22.50 16.75
C ASP A 222 0.14 22.80 15.36
N LEU A 223 -0.95 22.12 15.03
CA LEU A 223 -1.61 22.28 13.74
C LEU A 223 -2.18 23.69 13.53
N THR A 224 -2.54 24.39 14.62
CA THR A 224 -3.00 25.78 14.58
C THR A 224 -1.90 26.70 14.06
N GLU A 225 -0.67 26.53 14.52
CA GLU A 225 0.50 27.29 14.08
C GLU A 225 0.87 26.95 12.63
N VAL A 226 0.86 25.67 12.27
CA VAL A 226 1.15 25.21 10.90
C VAL A 226 0.16 25.83 9.90
N LEU A 227 -1.13 25.82 10.18
CA LEU A 227 -2.16 26.38 9.30
C LEU A 227 -2.09 27.92 9.22
N HIS A 228 -1.77 28.58 10.33
CA HIS A 228 -1.57 30.02 10.34
C HIS A 228 -0.39 30.43 9.43
N ALA A 229 0.74 29.72 9.54
CA ALA A 229 1.91 29.97 8.69
C ALA A 229 1.61 29.70 7.20
N LEU A 230 0.90 28.61 6.89
CA LEU A 230 0.50 28.28 5.52
C LEU A 230 -0.49 29.31 4.95
N GLY A 231 -1.46 29.76 5.73
CA GLY A 231 -2.40 30.82 5.33
C GLY A 231 -1.67 32.11 4.94
N LYS A 232 -0.71 32.55 5.77
CA LYS A 232 0.15 33.72 5.46
C LYS A 232 0.99 33.52 4.20
N ALA A 233 1.58 32.34 4.03
CA ALA A 233 2.42 32.04 2.85
C ALA A 233 1.59 31.97 1.55
N THR A 234 0.32 31.59 1.64
CA THR A 234 -0.58 31.45 0.48
C THR A 234 -1.25 32.78 0.11
N GLN A 235 -1.37 33.72 1.03
CA GLN A 235 -2.04 35.00 0.85
C GLN A 235 -1.61 35.77 -0.41
N PRO A 236 -0.29 35.95 -0.70
CA PRO A 236 0.15 36.66 -1.91
C PRO A 236 -0.29 36.00 -3.21
N LEU A 237 -0.36 34.63 -3.22
CA LEU A 237 -0.79 33.87 -4.40
C LEU A 237 -2.28 34.07 -4.66
N VAL A 238 -3.09 34.10 -3.59
CA VAL A 238 -4.54 34.33 -3.65
C VAL A 238 -4.83 35.75 -4.14
N GLU A 239 -4.13 36.75 -3.61
CA GLU A 239 -4.23 38.14 -4.03
C GLU A 239 -3.84 38.36 -5.49
N ALA A 240 -2.74 37.75 -5.94
CA ALA A 240 -2.29 37.77 -7.33
C ALA A 240 -3.33 37.15 -8.29
N ALA A 241 -4.10 36.15 -7.82
CA ALA A 241 -5.21 35.56 -8.55
C ALA A 241 -6.52 36.43 -8.51
N GLY A 242 -6.52 37.52 -7.77
CA GLY A 242 -7.69 38.39 -7.57
C GLY A 242 -8.80 37.69 -6.74
N GLN A 243 -8.39 36.84 -5.80
CA GLN A 243 -9.27 36.05 -4.94
C GLN A 243 -9.13 36.48 -3.47
N THR A 244 -9.93 35.92 -2.58
CA THR A 244 -9.90 36.23 -1.15
C THR A 244 -9.74 34.95 -0.35
N LEU A 245 -8.76 34.91 0.59
CA LEU A 245 -8.56 33.83 1.55
C LEU A 245 -9.00 34.29 2.95
N THR A 246 -9.89 33.53 3.56
CA THR A 246 -10.27 33.70 4.96
C THR A 246 -9.76 32.50 5.77
N VAL A 247 -8.96 32.76 6.79
CA VAL A 247 -8.42 31.75 7.69
C VAL A 247 -9.10 31.87 9.04
N THR A 248 -9.78 30.79 9.48
CA THR A 248 -10.46 30.72 10.77
C THR A 248 -9.89 29.57 11.58
N LEU A 249 -9.16 29.89 12.64
CA LEU A 249 -8.51 28.94 13.52
C LEU A 249 -9.05 29.08 14.95
N PRO A 250 -9.12 28.01 15.72
CA PRO A 250 -9.50 28.09 17.13
C PRO A 250 -8.43 28.81 17.95
N THR A 251 -8.81 29.36 19.09
CA THR A 251 -7.88 29.93 20.08
C THR A 251 -7.12 28.84 20.83
N GLU A 252 -7.69 27.67 20.93
CA GLU A 252 -7.06 26.48 21.52
C GLU A 252 -6.05 25.87 20.54
N ARG A 253 -4.89 25.49 21.06
CA ARG A 253 -3.88 24.76 20.28
C ARG A 253 -4.34 23.31 20.07
N ILE A 254 -4.25 22.82 18.85
CA ILE A 254 -4.58 21.45 18.48
C ILE A 254 -3.31 20.75 18.05
N PHE A 255 -2.91 19.73 18.86
CA PHE A 255 -1.71 18.95 18.60
C PHE A 255 -2.04 17.66 17.85
N VAL A 256 -1.19 17.32 16.88
CA VAL A 256 -1.24 16.04 16.14
C VAL A 256 0.16 15.44 16.11
N LEU A 257 0.24 14.12 16.00
CA LEU A 257 1.49 13.43 15.72
C LEU A 257 1.62 13.27 14.20
N GLY A 258 2.64 13.91 13.60
CA GLY A 258 2.76 13.87 12.14
C GLY A 258 4.07 14.46 11.62
N ASP A 259 4.31 14.28 10.34
CA ASP A 259 5.46 14.86 9.62
C ASP A 259 5.08 16.24 9.08
N ILE A 260 5.76 17.30 9.60
CA ILE A 260 5.46 18.69 9.23
C ILE A 260 5.58 18.98 7.75
N THR A 261 6.56 18.36 7.07
CA THR A 261 6.79 18.54 5.64
C THR A 261 5.64 17.96 4.85
N ARG A 262 5.18 16.78 5.25
CA ARG A 262 4.08 16.07 4.60
C ARG A 262 2.73 16.70 4.87
N LEU A 263 2.50 17.18 6.10
CA LEU A 263 1.27 17.93 6.43
C LEU A 263 1.18 19.25 5.65
N LYS A 264 2.29 19.99 5.55
CA LYS A 264 2.37 21.18 4.69
C LYS A 264 2.08 20.85 3.23
N GLN A 265 2.60 19.74 2.72
CA GLN A 265 2.37 19.27 1.35
C GLN A 265 0.89 18.95 1.09
N ILE A 266 0.23 18.23 2.00
CA ILE A 266 -1.21 17.92 1.91
C ILE A 266 -2.02 19.20 1.78
N ILE A 267 -1.84 20.12 2.70
CA ILE A 267 -2.64 21.35 2.80
C ILE A 267 -2.37 22.27 1.60
N SER A 268 -1.09 22.41 1.21
CA SER A 268 -0.70 23.20 0.05
C SER A 268 -1.29 22.66 -1.25
N ASN A 269 -1.35 21.33 -1.43
CA ASN A 269 -1.98 20.72 -2.61
C ASN A 269 -3.46 21.08 -2.73
N ILE A 270 -4.17 21.09 -1.60
CA ILE A 270 -5.61 21.44 -1.59
C ILE A 270 -5.80 22.94 -1.80
N LEU A 271 -5.01 23.80 -1.12
CA LEU A 271 -5.08 25.26 -1.30
C LEU A 271 -4.74 25.68 -2.74
N HIS A 272 -3.71 25.08 -3.36
CA HIS A 272 -3.38 25.33 -4.76
C HIS A 272 -4.50 24.92 -5.71
N ASN A 273 -5.18 23.79 -5.42
CA ASN A 273 -6.36 23.40 -6.20
C ASN A 273 -7.51 24.40 -6.01
N ALA A 274 -7.77 24.86 -4.80
CA ALA A 274 -8.78 25.88 -4.53
C ALA A 274 -8.49 27.17 -5.32
N ILE A 275 -7.23 27.65 -5.34
CA ILE A 275 -6.84 28.84 -6.13
C ILE A 275 -6.99 28.57 -7.62
N LYS A 276 -6.49 27.43 -8.11
CA LYS A 276 -6.45 27.06 -9.53
C LYS A 276 -7.84 26.95 -10.15
N TYR A 277 -8.79 26.34 -9.43
CA TYR A 277 -10.13 26.05 -9.93
C TYR A 277 -11.17 27.09 -9.53
N ASN A 278 -10.76 28.16 -8.87
CA ASN A 278 -11.61 29.30 -8.52
C ASN A 278 -11.51 30.42 -9.59
N GLY A 279 -12.54 31.19 -9.74
CA GLY A 279 -12.56 32.33 -10.64
C GLY A 279 -11.94 33.59 -10.01
N ARG A 280 -11.79 34.68 -10.80
CA ARG A 280 -11.53 36.01 -10.26
C ARG A 280 -12.65 36.41 -9.29
N HIS A 281 -12.31 37.03 -8.17
CA HIS A 281 -13.20 37.36 -7.05
C HIS A 281 -13.76 36.13 -6.31
N GLY A 282 -13.21 34.94 -6.56
CA GLY A 282 -13.55 33.74 -5.80
C GLY A 282 -13.10 33.81 -4.35
N GLN A 283 -13.79 33.10 -3.51
CA GLN A 283 -13.51 33.03 -2.07
C GLN A 283 -13.00 31.66 -1.69
N ILE A 284 -12.01 31.62 -0.76
CA ILE A 284 -11.43 30.41 -0.20
C ILE A 284 -11.47 30.54 1.32
N TRP A 285 -11.91 29.52 2.00
CA TRP A 285 -11.91 29.43 3.46
C TRP A 285 -11.03 28.27 3.89
N LEU A 286 -10.10 28.54 4.80
CA LEU A 286 -9.31 27.55 5.51
C LEU A 286 -9.74 27.56 6.97
N THR A 287 -10.28 26.46 7.45
CA THR A 287 -10.76 26.36 8.82
C THR A 287 -10.14 25.16 9.54
N LEU A 288 -9.96 25.30 10.87
CA LEU A 288 -9.58 24.23 11.77
C LEU A 288 -10.55 24.20 12.94
N ALA A 289 -10.99 23.00 13.30
CA ALA A 289 -11.81 22.79 14.47
C ALA A 289 -11.44 21.45 15.15
N ARG A 290 -11.65 21.38 16.45
CA ARG A 290 -11.63 20.11 17.19
C ARG A 290 -13.03 19.51 17.14
N GLN A 291 -13.12 18.24 16.75
CA GLN A 291 -14.34 17.45 16.84
C GLN A 291 -14.01 16.14 17.54
N ASP A 292 -14.49 15.94 18.74
CA ASP A 292 -14.17 14.80 19.59
C ASP A 292 -12.64 14.62 19.75
N HIS A 293 -12.09 13.53 19.24
CA HIS A 293 -10.66 13.21 19.26
C HIS A 293 -9.96 13.50 17.93
N GLU A 294 -10.57 14.28 17.05
CA GLU A 294 -10.03 14.58 15.72
C GLU A 294 -9.85 16.09 15.50
N ALA A 295 -8.71 16.43 14.89
CA ALA A 295 -8.48 17.72 14.28
C ALA A 295 -9.12 17.73 12.89
N VAL A 296 -10.11 18.56 12.67
CA VAL A 296 -10.85 18.67 11.41
C VAL A 296 -10.44 19.94 10.70
N MET A 297 -9.73 19.79 9.59
CA MET A 297 -9.35 20.87 8.68
C MET A 297 -10.27 20.88 7.49
N LYS A 298 -10.70 22.08 7.06
CA LYS A 298 -11.49 22.23 5.84
C LYS A 298 -10.93 23.33 4.97
N VAL A 299 -10.90 23.05 3.67
CA VAL A 299 -10.68 24.06 2.62
C VAL A 299 -11.92 24.09 1.75
N LYS A 300 -12.61 25.21 1.74
CA LYS A 300 -13.79 25.43 0.91
C LYS A 300 -13.49 26.51 -0.12
N ASP A 301 -14.02 26.36 -1.33
CA ASP A 301 -13.90 27.33 -2.42
C ASP A 301 -15.25 27.61 -3.10
N THR A 302 -15.34 28.70 -3.84
CA THR A 302 -16.48 29.07 -4.70
C THR A 302 -16.21 28.76 -6.18
N GLY A 303 -15.33 27.82 -6.47
CA GLY A 303 -14.86 27.51 -7.82
C GLY A 303 -15.84 26.75 -8.71
N ILE A 304 -15.30 26.10 -9.72
CA ILE A 304 -16.08 25.37 -10.74
C ILE A 304 -16.88 24.19 -10.20
N GLY A 305 -16.60 23.73 -8.97
CA GLY A 305 -17.24 22.58 -8.37
C GLY A 305 -16.83 21.24 -9.01
N ILE A 306 -17.32 20.15 -8.44
CA ILE A 306 -16.98 18.79 -8.82
C ILE A 306 -18.28 18.04 -9.14
N SER A 307 -18.34 17.34 -10.28
CA SER A 307 -19.50 16.51 -10.62
C SER A 307 -19.55 15.26 -9.74
N ALA A 308 -20.75 14.72 -9.48
CA ALA A 308 -20.95 13.52 -8.66
C ALA A 308 -20.11 12.34 -9.17
N ALA A 309 -20.06 12.12 -10.49
CA ALA A 309 -19.24 11.05 -11.09
C ALA A 309 -17.74 11.20 -10.88
N MET A 310 -17.26 12.40 -10.56
CA MET A 310 -15.85 12.69 -10.29
C MET A 310 -15.51 12.66 -8.80
N LEU A 311 -16.47 12.88 -7.90
CA LEU A 311 -16.22 12.94 -6.45
C LEU A 311 -15.58 11.64 -5.95
N ASP A 312 -15.99 10.48 -6.47
CA ASP A 312 -15.44 9.19 -6.10
C ASP A 312 -14.02 8.96 -6.64
N ARG A 313 -13.67 9.68 -7.72
CA ARG A 313 -12.43 9.45 -8.48
C ARG A 313 -11.36 10.52 -8.32
N ILE A 314 -11.68 11.68 -7.72
CA ILE A 314 -10.72 12.81 -7.62
C ILE A 314 -9.45 12.49 -6.84
N PHE A 315 -9.50 11.45 -5.99
CA PHE A 315 -8.35 10.95 -5.24
C PHE A 315 -7.61 9.81 -5.97
N GLU A 316 -8.10 9.34 -7.11
CA GLU A 316 -7.35 8.42 -7.97
C GLU A 316 -6.17 9.17 -8.60
N ILE A 317 -5.03 8.49 -8.70
CA ILE A 317 -3.84 9.04 -9.34
C ILE A 317 -4.14 9.21 -10.85
N PHE A 318 -3.76 10.36 -11.42
CA PHE A 318 -4.05 10.79 -12.79
C PHE A 318 -5.52 11.15 -13.08
N ALA A 319 -6.39 11.21 -12.08
CA ALA A 319 -7.73 11.71 -12.27
C ALA A 319 -7.72 13.21 -12.60
N GLN A 320 -8.36 13.59 -13.68
CA GLN A 320 -8.48 14.99 -14.11
C GLN A 320 -9.92 15.31 -14.46
N VAL A 321 -10.42 16.45 -13.97
CA VAL A 321 -11.64 17.06 -14.47
C VAL A 321 -11.30 17.75 -15.79
N LYS A 322 -11.74 17.21 -16.93
CA LYS A 322 -11.53 17.87 -18.25
C LYS A 322 -12.44 19.10 -18.33
N PRO A 323 -11.92 20.32 -18.29
CA PRO A 323 -12.73 21.49 -18.59
C PRO A 323 -12.95 21.58 -20.10
N ARG A 324 -14.20 21.87 -20.51
CA ARG A 324 -14.59 21.91 -21.94
C ARG A 324 -13.96 23.07 -22.75
N THR A 325 -13.26 24.02 -22.15
CA THR A 325 -12.95 25.30 -22.82
C THR A 325 -11.67 26.04 -22.44
N SER A 326 -10.65 25.46 -21.79
CA SER A 326 -9.43 26.27 -21.58
C SER A 326 -8.11 25.51 -21.80
N ARG A 327 -7.27 26.10 -22.67
CA ARG A 327 -5.95 25.62 -23.09
C ARG A 327 -4.83 25.71 -22.03
N SER A 328 -5.10 26.09 -20.77
CA SER A 328 -4.02 26.50 -19.85
C SER A 328 -4.02 25.88 -18.45
N GLN A 329 -4.74 24.77 -18.19
CA GLN A 329 -4.72 24.18 -16.84
C GLN A 329 -4.12 22.78 -16.85
N THR A 330 -2.81 22.72 -17.00
CA THR A 330 -1.99 21.51 -16.96
C THR A 330 -1.60 21.16 -15.51
N GLY A 331 -1.96 19.98 -15.08
CA GLY A 331 -1.42 19.33 -13.87
C GLY A 331 -1.59 17.83 -14.07
N LEU A 332 -0.67 17.01 -13.57
CA LEU A 332 -0.68 15.54 -13.77
C LEU A 332 -1.87 14.82 -13.10
N GLY A 333 -2.67 15.49 -12.27
CA GLY A 333 -3.75 14.83 -11.51
C GLY A 333 -3.21 13.96 -10.37
N VAL A 334 -2.00 14.22 -9.91
CA VAL A 334 -1.31 13.43 -8.87
C VAL A 334 -1.51 14.01 -7.47
N GLY A 335 -1.65 15.33 -7.35
CA GLY A 335 -1.61 16.03 -6.06
C GLY A 335 -2.65 15.59 -5.04
N LEU A 336 -3.91 15.31 -5.44
CA LEU A 336 -4.95 14.84 -4.53
C LEU A 336 -4.75 13.36 -4.17
N GLY A 337 -4.26 12.54 -5.10
CA GLY A 337 -3.90 11.14 -4.81
C GLY A 337 -2.77 11.04 -3.80
N VAL A 338 -1.72 11.87 -3.96
CA VAL A 338 -0.62 11.98 -2.98
C VAL A 338 -1.15 12.48 -1.63
N ALA A 339 -2.00 13.53 -1.63
CA ALA A 339 -2.58 14.05 -0.39
C ALA A 339 -3.37 12.97 0.37
N LYS A 340 -4.20 12.20 -0.33
CA LYS A 340 -4.93 11.09 0.29
C LYS A 340 -4.00 10.07 0.93
N ARG A 341 -3.00 9.62 0.18
CA ARG A 341 -2.06 8.60 0.70
C ARG A 341 -1.24 9.11 1.89
N LEU A 342 -0.85 10.39 1.86
CA LEU A 342 -0.17 11.02 2.99
C LEU A 342 -1.08 11.13 4.22
N VAL A 343 -2.37 11.46 4.04
CA VAL A 343 -3.36 11.49 5.12
C VAL A 343 -3.57 10.09 5.70
N ASP A 344 -3.67 9.05 4.85
CA ASP A 344 -3.78 7.65 5.28
C ASP A 344 -2.57 7.22 6.12
N LEU A 345 -1.34 7.66 5.75
CA LEU A 345 -0.11 7.39 6.53
C LEU A 345 -0.06 8.12 7.88
N HIS A 346 -0.89 9.14 8.08
CA HIS A 346 -1.07 9.84 9.36
C HIS A 346 -2.27 9.30 10.16
N ASP A 347 -2.78 8.11 9.83
CA ASP A 347 -3.98 7.50 10.43
C ASP A 347 -5.22 8.41 10.33
N GLY A 348 -5.23 9.30 9.33
CA GLY A 348 -6.30 10.24 9.06
C GLY A 348 -7.25 9.79 7.97
N ARG A 349 -8.19 10.71 7.63
CA ARG A 349 -9.07 10.54 6.47
C ARG A 349 -9.27 11.86 5.75
N ILE A 350 -9.42 11.80 4.43
CA ILE A 350 -9.74 12.93 3.56
C ILE A 350 -11.01 12.65 2.79
N SER A 351 -11.85 13.65 2.67
CA SER A 351 -13.06 13.59 1.86
C SER A 351 -13.29 14.89 1.12
N ALA A 352 -14.13 14.86 0.08
CA ALA A 352 -14.53 16.03 -0.67
C ALA A 352 -16.04 16.06 -0.85
N ARG A 353 -16.61 17.28 -0.87
CA ARG A 353 -18.03 17.52 -1.12
C ARG A 353 -18.18 18.64 -2.14
N SER A 354 -19.17 18.52 -3.01
CA SER A 354 -19.58 19.57 -3.95
C SER A 354 -21.02 19.33 -4.33
N GLU A 355 -21.79 20.42 -4.45
CA GLU A 355 -23.18 20.38 -4.92
C GLU A 355 -23.27 20.33 -6.46
N GLY A 356 -22.12 20.24 -7.15
CA GLY A 356 -22.04 20.16 -8.61
C GLY A 356 -21.32 21.34 -9.25
N GLN A 357 -21.41 21.42 -10.57
CA GLN A 357 -20.71 22.45 -11.35
C GLN A 357 -21.15 23.86 -10.97
N GLY A 358 -20.19 24.76 -10.77
CA GLY A 358 -20.41 26.16 -10.39
C GLY A 358 -20.81 26.40 -8.93
N LYS A 359 -20.79 25.33 -8.10
CA LYS A 359 -21.15 25.39 -6.68
C LYS A 359 -19.96 25.36 -5.73
N GLY A 360 -18.74 25.38 -6.25
CA GLY A 360 -17.53 25.23 -5.46
C GLY A 360 -17.33 23.83 -4.92
N SER A 361 -16.30 23.68 -4.10
CA SER A 361 -15.98 22.44 -3.44
C SER A 361 -15.52 22.65 -1.99
N GLU A 362 -15.64 21.60 -1.17
CA GLU A 362 -15.14 21.55 0.20
C GLU A 362 -14.35 20.26 0.39
N PHE A 363 -13.08 20.40 0.76
CA PHE A 363 -12.22 19.29 1.15
C PHE A 363 -12.10 19.27 2.68
N GLU A 364 -12.35 18.13 3.28
CA GLU A 364 -12.26 17.90 4.71
C GLU A 364 -11.17 16.86 5.01
N ILE A 365 -10.22 17.22 5.87
CA ILE A 365 -9.17 16.33 6.38
C ILE A 365 -9.39 16.16 7.87
N ARG A 366 -9.30 14.92 8.35
CA ARG A 366 -9.40 14.56 9.76
C ARG A 366 -8.13 13.82 10.18
N LEU A 367 -7.51 14.29 11.25
CA LEU A 367 -6.34 13.68 11.84
C LEU A 367 -6.60 13.39 13.32
N PRO A 368 -6.07 12.28 13.87
CA PRO A 368 -6.14 12.02 15.31
C PRO A 368 -5.44 13.13 16.09
N ILE A 369 -6.08 13.63 17.14
CA ILE A 369 -5.46 14.58 18.07
C ILE A 369 -4.49 13.79 18.95
N ALA A 370 -3.28 14.31 19.12
CA ALA A 370 -2.32 13.82 20.08
C ALA A 370 -2.45 14.59 21.39
N ASP A 371 -2.33 13.90 22.52
CA ASP A 371 -2.27 14.57 23.81
C ASP A 371 -1.02 15.45 23.88
N SER A 372 -1.19 16.68 24.41
CA SER A 372 -0.07 17.62 24.54
C SER A 372 1.13 17.00 25.27
N PRO A 373 2.36 17.14 24.76
CA PRO A 373 3.56 16.66 25.47
C PRO A 373 3.78 17.28 26.86
N CYS A 374 2.97 18.25 27.27
CA CYS A 374 3.08 18.99 28.54
C CYS A 374 2.08 18.57 29.61
N ARG A 375 1.73 17.26 29.75
CA ARG A 375 1.12 16.76 30.98
C ARG A 375 2.04 15.76 31.66
N GLY A 376 3.14 16.28 32.25
CA GLY A 376 4.07 15.47 33.01
C GLY A 376 5.24 16.30 33.53
N VAL A 377 4.96 17.23 34.44
CA VAL A 377 5.87 17.62 35.55
C VAL A 377 4.96 17.92 36.73
#